data_eb5c34bc60a5e543739fd64a43651144
#
_entry.id   eb5c34bc60a5e543739fd64a43651144
#
_cell.length_a   1.000
_cell.length_b   1.000
_cell.length_c   1.000
_cell.angle_alpha   90.00
_cell.angle_beta   90.00
_cell.angle_gamma   90.00
#
_symmetry.space_group_name_H-M   'P 1'
#
loop_
_entity.id
_entity.type
_entity.pdbx_description
1 polymer ?
#
loop_
_entity_poly.entity_id
_entity_poly.type
_entity_poly.pdbx_seq_one_letter_code
_entity_poly.pdbx_strand_id
1 'polypeptide(L)'
;VIKNAQNTVFSTPKPETVETAAPLSKTDHSSPAKMVKAPKVTEENPFIEGVSPASKKLSKFINLVAPTDMSVLIMGESGTGKEVVAKLIHLKSERRNKPFIAVDCGAIPKEIASSEFFGHIKGSFTGAITDKKGHFEEANGGTIFLDEVGNLSYENQIQLLRALQERRIKPIGSSKEIEVDIRVLAATNEDLLEAVNKGDFREDLYHRLNEFVIKVPSLSERKDDLMIFASYFLEKANEKLRKNVQGFTERA
;
A
#
# COMPACT_ATOMS: atom_id res chain seq x y z
N VAL A 1 37.54 -41.08 33.41
CA VAL A 1 38.97 -41.04 33.10
C VAL A 1 39.25 -39.79 32.31
N ILE A 2 40.01 -38.93 32.96
CA ILE A 2 40.48 -37.61 32.51
C ILE A 2 41.60 -37.80 31.49
N LYS A 3 41.65 -36.97 30.40
CA LYS A 3 42.92 -36.40 29.85
C LYS A 3 42.66 -35.29 28.86
N ASN A 4 43.01 -34.11 29.31
CA ASN A 4 43.94 -33.11 28.80
C ASN A 4 43.61 -32.37 27.48
N ALA A 5 43.31 -31.11 27.71
CA ALA A 5 43.43 -30.00 26.77
C ALA A 5 44.89 -29.76 26.40
N GLN A 6 45.16 -29.44 25.15
CA GLN A 6 46.40 -28.78 24.76
C GLN A 6 46.06 -27.46 24.01
N ASN A 7 46.63 -26.40 24.55
CA ASN A 7 46.66 -25.05 24.03
C ASN A 7 47.26 -25.00 22.61
N THR A 8 46.53 -24.40 21.67
CA THR A 8 47.11 -23.95 20.41
C THR A 8 47.10 -22.42 20.42
N VAL A 9 48.29 -21.87 20.53
CA VAL A 9 48.57 -20.42 20.46
C VAL A 9 48.47 -19.98 19.00
N PHE A 10 47.53 -19.13 18.67
CA PHE A 10 47.49 -18.44 17.38
C PHE A 10 48.43 -17.25 17.40
N SER A 11 49.52 -17.32 16.63
CA SER A 11 50.41 -16.20 16.32
C SER A 11 49.78 -15.30 15.30
N THR A 12 49.71 -14.01 15.63
CA THR A 12 49.33 -12.91 14.70
C THR A 12 50.40 -12.69 13.63
N PRO A 13 50.04 -12.58 12.34
CA PRO A 13 50.97 -12.14 11.32
C PRO A 13 51.20 -10.64 11.38
N LYS A 14 52.45 -10.22 11.17
CA LYS A 14 52.92 -8.83 10.99
C LYS A 14 52.27 -8.18 9.77
N PRO A 15 52.06 -6.85 9.77
CA PRO A 15 51.58 -6.16 8.61
C PRO A 15 52.65 -6.06 7.52
N GLU A 16 52.34 -6.56 6.33
CA GLU A 16 53.10 -6.33 5.12
C GLU A 16 52.88 -4.92 4.59
N THR A 17 53.95 -4.26 4.22
CA THR A 17 54.01 -2.95 3.60
C THR A 17 53.26 -2.92 2.26
N VAL A 18 52.22 -2.08 2.18
CA VAL A 18 51.47 -1.84 0.96
C VAL A 18 52.33 -0.99 0.00
N GLU A 19 52.72 -1.59 -1.11
CA GLU A 19 53.28 -0.92 -2.26
C GLU A 19 52.27 0.07 -2.86
N THR A 20 52.75 1.28 -3.08
CA THR A 20 52.02 2.41 -3.68
C THR A 20 51.68 2.09 -5.12
N ALA A 21 50.44 1.75 -5.41
CA ALA A 21 49.94 1.61 -6.77
C ALA A 21 49.78 2.98 -7.42
N ALA A 22 50.28 3.08 -8.66
CA ALA A 22 50.27 4.24 -9.54
C ALA A 22 48.83 4.78 -9.82
N PRO A 23 48.64 6.06 -10.13
CA PRO A 23 47.33 6.64 -10.35
C PRO A 23 46.69 6.07 -11.63
N LEU A 24 45.53 5.45 -11.45
CA LEU A 24 44.66 5.02 -12.55
C LEU A 24 44.22 6.22 -13.39
N SER A 25 44.47 6.11 -14.68
CA SER A 25 44.11 7.03 -15.73
C SER A 25 42.62 7.45 -15.65
N LYS A 26 42.40 8.75 -15.85
CA LYS A 26 41.06 9.36 -16.02
C LYS A 26 40.36 8.69 -17.20
N THR A 27 39.29 7.93 -16.87
CA THR A 27 38.40 7.40 -17.88
C THR A 27 37.16 8.28 -17.97
N ASP A 28 36.96 8.76 -19.18
CA ASP A 28 35.77 9.25 -19.84
C ASP A 28 34.59 9.74 -18.99
N HIS A 29 34.36 11.03 -19.03
CA HIS A 29 33.11 11.69 -18.72
C HIS A 29 32.06 11.33 -19.81
N SER A 30 31.33 10.24 -19.61
CA SER A 30 30.04 10.08 -20.29
C SER A 30 29.10 11.18 -19.77
N SER A 31 28.54 11.98 -20.67
CA SER A 31 27.60 13.03 -20.36
C SER A 31 26.44 12.47 -19.53
N PRO A 32 26.03 13.13 -18.44
CA PRO A 32 24.90 12.65 -17.63
C PRO A 32 23.63 12.64 -18.50
N ALA A 33 22.86 11.56 -18.41
CA ALA A 33 21.53 11.49 -19.03
C ALA A 33 20.70 12.71 -18.60
N LYS A 34 19.95 13.32 -19.54
CA LYS A 34 19.12 14.51 -19.27
C LYS A 34 18.21 14.25 -18.05
N MET A 35 18.50 14.92 -16.94
CA MET A 35 17.63 14.88 -15.77
C MET A 35 16.26 15.48 -16.12
N VAL A 36 15.23 14.68 -15.99
CA VAL A 36 13.85 15.18 -15.93
C VAL A 36 13.67 15.78 -14.54
N LYS A 37 13.19 17.03 -14.44
CA LYS A 37 12.87 17.62 -13.12
C LYS A 37 11.88 16.71 -12.42
N ALA A 38 12.22 16.32 -11.17
CA ALA A 38 11.31 15.54 -10.34
C ALA A 38 9.99 16.30 -10.16
N PRO A 39 8.84 15.61 -10.26
CA PRO A 39 7.55 16.24 -10.02
C PRO A 39 7.47 16.68 -8.56
N LYS A 40 6.93 17.88 -8.31
CA LYS A 40 6.67 18.34 -6.95
C LYS A 40 5.53 17.51 -6.36
N VAL A 41 5.87 16.59 -5.49
CA VAL A 41 4.91 15.85 -4.68
C VAL A 41 4.85 16.51 -3.31
N THR A 42 3.65 16.86 -2.86
CA THR A 42 3.38 17.45 -1.55
C THR A 42 2.61 16.43 -0.70
N GLU A 43 2.54 16.67 0.61
CA GLU A 43 1.66 15.85 1.48
C GLU A 43 0.19 15.92 1.03
N GLU A 44 -0.19 17.06 0.42
CA GLU A 44 -1.53 17.27 -0.16
C GLU A 44 -1.74 16.52 -1.48
N ASN A 45 -0.67 16.17 -2.20
CA ASN A 45 -0.75 15.39 -3.43
C ASN A 45 0.41 14.38 -3.51
N PRO A 46 0.25 13.18 -2.93
CA PRO A 46 1.28 12.14 -2.90
C PRO A 46 1.46 11.43 -4.26
N PHE A 47 0.70 11.80 -5.28
CA PHE A 47 0.67 11.11 -6.56
C PHE A 47 1.66 11.72 -7.54
N ILE A 48 2.47 10.85 -8.15
CA ILE A 48 3.37 11.23 -9.24
C ILE A 48 2.59 11.11 -10.55
N GLU A 49 2.32 12.25 -11.16
CA GLU A 49 1.62 12.28 -12.44
C GLU A 49 2.58 11.86 -13.56
N GLY A 50 2.31 10.70 -14.16
CA GLY A 50 3.07 10.18 -15.29
C GLY A 50 2.65 10.84 -16.62
N VAL A 51 3.53 10.73 -17.62
CA VAL A 51 3.32 11.29 -18.96
C VAL A 51 2.82 10.24 -19.96
N SER A 52 2.96 8.97 -19.64
CA SER A 52 2.53 7.86 -20.49
C SER A 52 1.03 7.87 -20.76
N PRO A 53 0.56 7.31 -21.89
CA PRO A 53 -0.87 7.14 -22.15
C PRO A 53 -1.60 6.36 -21.06
N ALA A 54 -0.93 5.33 -20.48
CA ALA A 54 -1.47 4.52 -19.39
C ALA A 54 -1.70 5.36 -18.12
N SER A 55 -0.73 6.19 -17.72
CA SER A 55 -0.85 7.07 -16.55
C SER A 55 -1.89 8.18 -16.77
N LYS A 56 -1.97 8.74 -17.97
CA LYS A 56 -3.03 9.71 -18.31
C LYS A 56 -4.43 9.10 -18.24
N LYS A 57 -4.59 7.84 -18.68
CA LYS A 57 -5.86 7.10 -18.57
C LYS A 57 -6.20 6.84 -17.10
N LEU A 58 -5.22 6.45 -16.29
CA LEU A 58 -5.39 6.28 -14.84
C LEU A 58 -5.87 7.57 -14.17
N SER A 59 -5.18 8.70 -14.41
CA SER A 59 -5.56 10.02 -13.88
C SER A 59 -6.96 10.42 -14.30
N LYS A 60 -7.37 10.13 -15.54
CA LYS A 60 -8.73 10.39 -16.02
C LYS A 60 -9.79 9.59 -15.24
N PHE A 61 -9.55 8.31 -14.98
CA PHE A 61 -10.48 7.48 -14.19
C PHE A 61 -10.56 7.93 -12.73
N ILE A 62 -9.43 8.28 -12.12
CA ILE A 62 -9.40 8.85 -10.77
C ILE A 62 -10.25 10.12 -10.70
N ASN A 63 -10.04 11.07 -11.62
CA ASN A 63 -10.80 12.32 -11.64
C ASN A 63 -12.31 12.11 -11.88
N LEU A 64 -12.68 11.08 -12.65
CA LEU A 64 -14.07 10.74 -12.93
C LEU A 64 -14.79 10.19 -11.69
N VAL A 65 -14.12 9.29 -10.93
CA VAL A 65 -14.76 8.59 -9.81
C VAL A 65 -14.61 9.34 -8.49
N ALA A 66 -13.60 10.20 -8.33
CA ALA A 66 -13.33 10.88 -7.07
C ALA A 66 -14.55 11.64 -6.50
N PRO A 67 -15.31 12.44 -7.28
CA PRO A 67 -16.46 13.20 -6.75
C PRO A 67 -17.69 12.35 -6.46
N THR A 68 -17.68 11.04 -6.73
CA THR A 68 -18.82 10.14 -6.48
C THR A 68 -18.67 9.42 -5.14
N ASP A 69 -19.76 8.84 -4.64
CA ASP A 69 -19.76 7.93 -3.48
C ASP A 69 -19.67 6.44 -3.86
N MET A 70 -19.42 6.13 -5.14
CA MET A 70 -19.28 4.75 -5.61
C MET A 70 -18.16 4.03 -4.90
N SER A 71 -18.35 2.73 -4.66
CA SER A 71 -17.27 1.82 -4.29
C SER A 71 -16.29 1.68 -5.45
N VAL A 72 -15.00 1.66 -5.17
CA VAL A 72 -13.97 1.53 -6.22
C VAL A 72 -13.10 0.33 -5.94
N LEU A 73 -13.02 -0.57 -6.92
CA LEU A 73 -12.11 -1.70 -6.90
C LEU A 73 -10.83 -1.34 -7.68
N ILE A 74 -9.71 -1.25 -6.97
CA ILE A 74 -8.40 -0.90 -7.49
C ILE A 74 -7.61 -2.18 -7.72
N MET A 75 -7.39 -2.54 -8.97
CA MET A 75 -6.68 -3.76 -9.36
C MET A 75 -5.27 -3.44 -9.88
N GLY A 76 -4.30 -4.28 -9.55
CA GLY A 76 -2.93 -4.13 -10.06
C GLY A 76 -1.95 -4.98 -9.29
N GLU A 77 -0.80 -5.26 -9.88
CA GLU A 77 0.29 -6.02 -9.25
C GLU A 77 0.73 -5.41 -7.93
N SER A 78 1.39 -6.20 -7.08
CA SER A 78 1.98 -5.69 -5.85
C SER A 78 3.00 -4.58 -6.15
N GLY A 79 3.03 -3.52 -5.35
CA GLY A 79 3.95 -2.40 -5.53
C GLY A 79 3.59 -1.39 -6.63
N THR A 80 2.46 -1.54 -7.35
CA THR A 80 2.06 -0.59 -8.41
C THR A 80 1.56 0.77 -7.88
N GLY A 81 1.33 0.90 -6.56
CA GLY A 81 0.88 2.13 -5.92
C GLY A 81 -0.64 2.22 -5.73
N LYS A 82 -1.33 1.08 -5.53
CA LYS A 82 -2.79 1.03 -5.31
C LYS A 82 -3.24 1.92 -4.14
N GLU A 83 -2.51 1.92 -3.03
CA GLU A 83 -2.78 2.77 -1.86
C GLU A 83 -2.68 4.27 -2.22
N VAL A 84 -1.66 4.66 -3.00
CA VAL A 84 -1.49 6.05 -3.45
C VAL A 84 -2.67 6.48 -4.32
N VAL A 85 -3.17 5.59 -5.20
CA VAL A 85 -4.37 5.83 -6.00
C VAL A 85 -5.60 6.00 -5.11
N ALA A 86 -5.80 5.14 -4.11
CA ALA A 86 -6.90 5.25 -3.15
C ALA A 86 -6.85 6.58 -2.38
N LYS A 87 -5.67 6.96 -1.88
CA LYS A 87 -5.47 8.24 -1.18
C LYS A 87 -5.76 9.44 -2.09
N LEU A 88 -5.36 9.37 -3.35
CA LEU A 88 -5.65 10.43 -4.32
C LEU A 88 -7.16 10.54 -4.62
N ILE A 89 -7.88 9.42 -4.75
CA ILE A 89 -9.34 9.40 -4.90
C ILE A 89 -10.00 10.11 -3.71
N HIS A 90 -9.57 9.78 -2.49
CA HIS A 90 -10.09 10.44 -1.28
C HIS A 90 -9.81 11.93 -1.26
N LEU A 91 -8.56 12.36 -1.53
CA LEU A 91 -8.15 13.77 -1.54
C LEU A 91 -8.90 14.61 -2.59
N LYS A 92 -9.33 13.99 -3.69
CA LYS A 92 -10.13 14.65 -4.75
C LYS A 92 -11.65 14.50 -4.55
N SER A 93 -12.10 13.83 -3.51
CA SER A 93 -13.51 13.61 -3.18
C SER A 93 -14.09 14.76 -2.34
N GLU A 94 -15.41 14.73 -2.16
CA GLU A 94 -16.09 15.62 -1.21
C GLU A 94 -15.74 15.28 0.25
N ARG A 95 -15.23 14.06 0.50
CA ARG A 95 -14.80 13.56 1.82
C ARG A 95 -13.33 13.88 2.14
N ARG A 96 -12.62 14.71 1.34
CA ARG A 96 -11.18 15.00 1.48
C ARG A 96 -10.71 15.49 2.85
N ASN A 97 -11.61 16.15 3.61
CA ASN A 97 -11.35 16.66 4.96
C ASN A 97 -11.90 15.74 6.06
N LYS A 98 -12.31 14.53 5.71
CA LYS A 98 -12.86 13.51 6.60
C LYS A 98 -11.83 12.39 6.84
N PRO A 99 -12.05 11.49 7.80
CA PRO A 99 -11.11 10.40 8.04
C PRO A 99 -10.83 9.57 6.78
N PHE A 100 -9.56 9.20 6.59
CA PHE A 100 -9.13 8.18 5.63
C PHE A 100 -8.45 7.07 6.43
N ILE A 101 -9.13 5.94 6.54
CA ILE A 101 -8.63 4.77 7.29
C ILE A 101 -8.17 3.72 6.29
N ALA A 102 -6.87 3.45 6.26
CA ALA A 102 -6.29 2.41 5.42
C ALA A 102 -6.05 1.14 6.25
N VAL A 103 -6.49 0.01 5.73
CA VAL A 103 -6.41 -1.29 6.40
C VAL A 103 -5.88 -2.31 5.41
N ASP A 104 -4.78 -2.96 5.77
CA ASP A 104 -4.23 -4.10 5.06
C ASP A 104 -4.88 -5.39 5.59
N CYS A 105 -5.78 -5.98 4.80
CA CYS A 105 -6.52 -7.19 5.18
C CYS A 105 -5.62 -8.42 5.29
N GLY A 106 -4.47 -8.44 4.61
CA GLY A 106 -3.49 -9.54 4.67
C GLY A 106 -2.61 -9.47 5.91
N ALA A 107 -2.38 -8.28 6.45
CA ALA A 107 -1.53 -8.08 7.62
C ALA A 107 -2.23 -8.37 8.96
N ILE A 108 -3.56 -8.39 8.99
CA ILE A 108 -4.32 -8.64 10.23
C ILE A 108 -4.51 -10.15 10.43
N PRO A 109 -4.07 -10.73 11.57
CA PRO A 109 -4.35 -12.12 11.91
C PRO A 109 -5.87 -12.41 11.90
N LYS A 110 -6.26 -13.54 11.30
CA LYS A 110 -7.68 -13.89 11.08
C LYS A 110 -8.48 -13.93 12.38
N GLU A 111 -7.86 -14.32 13.49
CA GLU A 111 -8.47 -14.47 14.81
C GLU A 111 -8.94 -13.14 15.42
N ILE A 112 -8.27 -12.05 15.08
CA ILE A 112 -8.61 -10.72 15.61
C ILE A 112 -9.23 -9.80 14.54
N ALA A 113 -9.26 -10.22 13.28
CA ALA A 113 -9.65 -9.38 12.16
C ALA A 113 -11.07 -8.79 12.34
N SER A 114 -12.05 -9.59 12.75
CA SER A 114 -13.40 -9.09 13.01
C SER A 114 -13.43 -8.02 14.11
N SER A 115 -12.57 -8.15 15.14
CA SER A 115 -12.44 -7.15 16.20
C SER A 115 -11.78 -5.86 15.72
N GLU A 116 -10.76 -5.96 14.86
CA GLU A 116 -10.09 -4.81 14.25
C GLU A 116 -11.04 -4.05 13.31
N PHE A 117 -11.77 -4.78 12.47
CA PHE A 117 -12.70 -4.16 11.51
C PHE A 117 -13.92 -3.53 12.18
N PHE A 118 -14.63 -4.30 13.03
CA PHE A 118 -15.98 -3.94 13.49
C PHE A 118 -16.04 -3.54 14.97
N GLY A 119 -14.93 -3.73 15.70
CA GLY A 119 -14.86 -3.44 17.14
C GLY A 119 -15.43 -4.56 18.01
N HIS A 120 -15.31 -4.40 19.30
CA HIS A 120 -15.85 -5.32 20.29
C HIS A 120 -16.26 -4.60 21.59
N ILE A 121 -17.17 -5.22 22.34
CA ILE A 121 -17.48 -4.80 23.71
C ILE A 121 -16.67 -5.63 24.72
N LYS A 122 -16.42 -5.04 25.87
CA LYS A 122 -15.75 -5.70 27.00
C LYS A 122 -16.43 -7.03 27.34
N GLY A 123 -15.61 -8.08 27.51
CA GLY A 123 -16.06 -9.42 27.89
C GLY A 123 -16.60 -10.26 26.74
N SER A 124 -16.53 -9.81 25.48
CA SER A 124 -17.07 -10.54 24.33
C SER A 124 -16.25 -11.78 23.93
N PHE A 125 -14.97 -11.83 24.30
CA PHE A 125 -14.08 -12.99 24.14
C PHE A 125 -12.94 -12.93 25.16
N THR A 126 -12.18 -14.03 25.30
CA THR A 126 -11.03 -14.09 26.21
C THR A 126 -9.98 -13.07 25.79
N GLY A 127 -9.73 -12.07 26.64
CA GLY A 127 -8.81 -10.95 26.33
C GLY A 127 -9.52 -9.62 25.98
N ALA A 128 -10.83 -9.58 25.82
CA ALA A 128 -11.60 -8.34 25.65
C ALA A 128 -11.77 -7.60 26.98
N ILE A 129 -10.69 -6.93 27.42
CA ILE A 129 -10.63 -6.24 28.73
C ILE A 129 -11.38 -4.90 28.71
N THR A 130 -11.42 -4.24 27.57
CA THR A 130 -12.07 -2.94 27.34
C THR A 130 -12.91 -2.98 26.08
N ASP A 131 -13.80 -2.00 25.88
CA ASP A 131 -14.44 -1.78 24.61
C ASP A 131 -13.40 -1.27 23.59
N LYS A 132 -13.54 -1.69 22.32
CA LYS A 132 -12.70 -1.23 21.21
C LYS A 132 -13.56 -0.81 20.04
N LYS A 133 -13.32 0.39 19.52
CA LYS A 133 -13.86 0.80 18.22
C LYS A 133 -13.12 0.10 17.09
N GLY A 134 -13.88 -0.30 16.08
CA GLY A 134 -13.30 -0.88 14.87
C GLY A 134 -13.03 0.16 13.79
N HIS A 135 -12.22 -0.22 12.79
CA HIS A 135 -11.85 0.66 11.67
C HIS A 135 -13.04 1.21 10.89
N PHE A 136 -14.14 0.47 10.81
CA PHE A 136 -15.38 0.95 10.17
C PHE A 136 -16.04 2.09 10.96
N GLU A 137 -16.03 2.04 12.29
CA GLU A 137 -16.52 3.13 13.13
C GLU A 137 -15.58 4.35 13.07
N GLU A 138 -14.26 4.12 13.03
CA GLU A 138 -13.25 5.19 12.90
C GLU A 138 -13.34 5.92 11.55
N ALA A 139 -13.71 5.19 10.48
CA ALA A 139 -13.90 5.74 9.15
C ALA A 139 -15.23 6.49 8.96
N ASN A 140 -16.09 6.53 9.97
CA ASN A 140 -17.43 7.11 9.85
C ASN A 140 -17.39 8.58 9.37
N GLY A 141 -18.22 8.90 8.40
CA GLY A 141 -18.26 10.18 7.68
C GLY A 141 -17.16 10.31 6.61
N GLY A 142 -16.22 9.38 6.52
CA GLY A 142 -15.03 9.42 5.68
C GLY A 142 -14.92 8.30 4.65
N THR A 143 -13.70 7.80 4.48
CA THR A 143 -13.37 6.75 3.51
C THR A 143 -12.58 5.64 4.22
N ILE A 144 -12.95 4.39 3.99
CA ILE A 144 -12.13 3.23 4.35
C ILE A 144 -11.49 2.68 3.08
N PHE A 145 -10.19 2.40 3.15
CA PHE A 145 -9.44 1.70 2.11
C PHE A 145 -9.03 0.32 2.62
N LEU A 146 -9.45 -0.71 1.91
CA LEU A 146 -9.18 -2.11 2.22
C LEU A 146 -8.18 -2.65 1.20
N ASP A 147 -6.90 -2.76 1.58
CA ASP A 147 -5.90 -3.40 0.72
C ASP A 147 -5.96 -4.92 0.87
N GLU A 148 -5.64 -5.63 -0.20
CA GLU A 148 -5.69 -7.10 -0.28
C GLU A 148 -7.04 -7.68 0.17
N VAL A 149 -8.14 -7.10 -0.32
CA VAL A 149 -9.51 -7.46 0.09
C VAL A 149 -9.85 -8.95 -0.12
N GLY A 150 -9.15 -9.64 -1.04
CA GLY A 150 -9.26 -11.08 -1.27
C GLY A 150 -8.90 -11.93 -0.04
N ASN A 151 -8.09 -11.41 0.88
CA ASN A 151 -7.68 -12.11 2.11
C ASN A 151 -8.73 -12.10 3.23
N LEU A 152 -9.86 -11.42 3.04
CA LEU A 152 -10.93 -11.40 4.04
C LEU A 152 -11.50 -12.80 4.28
N SER A 153 -11.64 -13.19 5.55
CA SER A 153 -12.39 -14.39 5.91
C SER A 153 -13.86 -14.28 5.47
N TYR A 154 -14.49 -15.44 5.23
CA TYR A 154 -15.90 -15.48 4.81
C TYR A 154 -16.83 -14.71 5.75
N GLU A 155 -16.58 -14.77 7.05
CA GLU A 155 -17.33 -14.04 8.08
C GLU A 155 -17.17 -12.51 7.92
N ASN A 156 -15.93 -12.04 7.69
CA ASN A 156 -15.66 -10.62 7.49
C ASN A 156 -16.25 -10.12 6.16
N GLN A 157 -16.30 -10.97 5.13
CA GLN A 157 -16.99 -10.64 3.87
C GLN A 157 -18.48 -10.40 4.08
N ILE A 158 -19.15 -11.20 4.92
CA ILE A 158 -20.58 -11.01 5.27
C ILE A 158 -20.77 -9.68 5.98
N GLN A 159 -19.94 -9.36 6.96
CA GLN A 159 -20.06 -8.11 7.72
C GLN A 159 -19.73 -6.89 6.85
N LEU A 160 -18.74 -6.98 5.97
CA LEU A 160 -18.44 -5.94 4.98
C LEU A 160 -19.63 -5.69 4.06
N LEU A 161 -20.25 -6.74 3.55
CA LEU A 161 -21.43 -6.60 2.70
C LEU A 161 -22.56 -5.85 3.42
N ARG A 162 -22.84 -6.19 4.69
CA ARG A 162 -23.82 -5.47 5.51
C ARG A 162 -23.47 -4.00 5.70
N ALA A 163 -22.20 -3.69 5.99
CA ALA A 163 -21.75 -2.31 6.11
C ALA A 163 -21.97 -1.51 4.81
N LEU A 164 -21.77 -2.16 3.65
CA LEU A 164 -21.99 -1.54 2.33
C LEU A 164 -23.47 -1.36 1.97
N GLN A 165 -24.32 -2.34 2.32
CA GLN A 165 -25.73 -2.34 1.91
C GLN A 165 -26.65 -1.66 2.93
N GLU A 166 -26.45 -1.99 4.21
CA GLU A 166 -27.34 -1.55 5.30
C GLU A 166 -26.81 -0.29 6.00
N ARG A 167 -25.58 0.13 5.70
CA ARG A 167 -24.89 1.25 6.37
C ARG A 167 -24.81 1.05 7.89
N ARG A 168 -24.64 -0.20 8.32
CA ARG A 168 -24.58 -0.59 9.73
C ARG A 168 -23.50 -1.63 9.96
N ILE A 169 -22.89 -1.55 11.14
CA ILE A 169 -21.93 -2.53 11.64
C ILE A 169 -22.39 -3.02 13.02
N LYS A 170 -21.93 -4.21 13.39
CA LYS A 170 -22.24 -4.80 14.70
C LYS A 170 -20.95 -5.21 15.40
N PRO A 171 -20.54 -4.50 16.48
CA PRO A 171 -19.37 -4.90 17.26
C PRO A 171 -19.53 -6.30 17.87
N ILE A 172 -18.41 -7.02 18.02
CA ILE A 172 -18.42 -8.37 18.60
C ILE A 172 -18.98 -8.31 20.04
N GLY A 173 -19.91 -9.23 20.35
CA GLY A 173 -20.59 -9.29 21.64
C GLY A 173 -21.71 -8.28 21.83
N SER A 174 -21.86 -7.28 20.96
CA SER A 174 -22.93 -6.29 21.03
C SER A 174 -24.23 -6.82 20.43
N SER A 175 -25.37 -6.48 21.06
CA SER A 175 -26.69 -6.62 20.45
C SER A 175 -27.09 -5.38 19.63
N LYS A 176 -26.38 -4.27 19.81
CA LYS A 176 -26.67 -2.99 19.14
C LYS A 176 -25.90 -2.87 17.85
N GLU A 177 -26.56 -2.37 16.82
CA GLU A 177 -25.95 -1.96 15.56
C GLU A 177 -25.54 -0.49 15.64
N ILE A 178 -24.46 -0.14 14.92
CA ILE A 178 -23.94 1.23 14.80
C ILE A 178 -24.13 1.66 13.35
N GLU A 179 -24.78 2.77 13.12
CA GLU A 179 -24.89 3.36 11.78
C GLU A 179 -23.56 3.97 11.36
N VAL A 180 -23.14 3.70 10.13
CA VAL A 180 -21.88 4.21 9.54
C VAL A 180 -22.14 4.74 8.15
N ASP A 181 -21.68 5.97 7.90
CA ASP A 181 -21.63 6.56 6.56
C ASP A 181 -20.20 6.55 6.05
N ILE A 182 -19.87 5.55 5.27
CA ILE A 182 -18.51 5.34 4.77
C ILE A 182 -18.51 5.15 3.26
N ARG A 183 -17.48 5.71 2.61
CA ARG A 183 -17.11 5.34 1.25
C ARG A 183 -16.07 4.22 1.31
N VAL A 184 -16.26 3.17 0.51
CA VAL A 184 -15.32 2.03 0.47
C VAL A 184 -14.50 2.06 -0.79
N LEU A 185 -13.18 2.02 -0.64
CA LEU A 185 -12.20 1.75 -1.68
C LEU A 185 -11.56 0.41 -1.35
N ALA A 186 -11.51 -0.51 -2.30
CA ALA A 186 -10.91 -1.83 -2.11
C ALA A 186 -9.78 -2.03 -3.12
N ALA A 187 -8.72 -2.71 -2.71
CA ALA A 187 -7.63 -3.06 -3.62
C ALA A 187 -7.32 -4.55 -3.56
N THR A 188 -6.85 -5.08 -4.69
CA THR A 188 -6.42 -6.47 -4.83
C THR A 188 -5.37 -6.61 -5.94
N ASN A 189 -4.51 -7.60 -5.81
CA ASN A 189 -3.62 -8.09 -6.86
C ASN A 189 -4.13 -9.41 -7.46
N GLU A 190 -5.20 -9.99 -6.92
CA GLU A 190 -5.80 -11.25 -7.33
C GLU A 190 -7.01 -11.02 -8.23
N ASP A 191 -7.38 -12.07 -8.99
CA ASP A 191 -8.64 -12.10 -9.73
C ASP A 191 -9.78 -12.52 -8.78
N LEU A 192 -10.53 -11.53 -8.28
CA LEU A 192 -11.67 -11.79 -7.38
C LEU A 192 -12.79 -12.61 -8.08
N LEU A 193 -12.92 -12.52 -9.41
CA LEU A 193 -13.92 -13.33 -10.12
C LEU A 193 -13.53 -14.81 -10.11
N GLU A 194 -12.23 -15.10 -10.23
CA GLU A 194 -11.73 -16.47 -10.05
C GLU A 194 -11.94 -16.95 -8.61
N ALA A 195 -11.72 -16.10 -7.61
CA ALA A 195 -11.99 -16.42 -6.20
C ALA A 195 -13.48 -16.67 -5.94
N VAL A 196 -14.39 -15.94 -6.59
CA VAL A 196 -15.84 -16.20 -6.56
C VAL A 196 -16.15 -17.59 -7.14
N ASN A 197 -15.57 -17.93 -8.29
CA ASN A 197 -15.79 -19.25 -8.94
C ASN A 197 -15.27 -20.42 -8.08
N LYS A 198 -14.25 -20.21 -7.26
CA LYS A 198 -13.71 -21.18 -6.30
C LYS A 198 -14.51 -21.24 -4.99
N GLY A 199 -15.38 -20.29 -4.72
CA GLY A 199 -16.12 -20.18 -3.46
C GLY A 199 -15.35 -19.51 -2.31
N ASP A 200 -14.17 -18.95 -2.58
CA ASP A 200 -13.33 -18.26 -1.61
C ASP A 200 -13.79 -16.80 -1.38
N PHE A 201 -14.50 -16.23 -2.35
CA PHE A 201 -15.06 -14.89 -2.26
C PHE A 201 -16.54 -14.89 -2.61
N ARG A 202 -17.33 -14.06 -1.94
CA ARG A 202 -18.79 -13.99 -2.16
C ARG A 202 -19.10 -13.18 -3.41
N GLU A 203 -19.97 -13.69 -4.25
CA GLU A 203 -20.42 -13.05 -5.48
C GLU A 203 -21.16 -11.72 -5.24
N ASP A 204 -22.04 -11.69 -4.21
CA ASP A 204 -22.78 -10.49 -3.84
C ASP A 204 -21.86 -9.34 -3.36
N LEU A 205 -20.82 -9.66 -2.59
CA LEU A 205 -19.81 -8.69 -2.18
C LEU A 205 -18.96 -8.23 -3.37
N TYR A 206 -18.54 -9.16 -4.24
CA TYR A 206 -17.81 -8.80 -5.45
C TYR A 206 -18.57 -7.76 -6.27
N HIS A 207 -19.86 -7.98 -6.57
CA HIS A 207 -20.67 -7.02 -7.31
C HIS A 207 -20.80 -5.66 -6.62
N ARG A 208 -20.84 -5.65 -5.29
CA ARG A 208 -20.94 -4.40 -4.52
C ARG A 208 -19.63 -3.62 -4.47
N LEU A 209 -18.48 -4.29 -4.50
CA LEU A 209 -17.17 -3.64 -4.59
C LEU A 209 -16.83 -3.21 -6.02
N ASN A 210 -17.34 -3.94 -7.01
CA ASN A 210 -17.05 -3.78 -8.43
C ASN A 210 -17.96 -2.74 -9.13
N GLU A 211 -18.43 -1.69 -8.41
CA GLU A 211 -19.24 -0.62 -9.00
C GLU A 211 -18.41 0.24 -9.99
N PHE A 212 -17.14 0.48 -9.66
CA PHE A 212 -16.18 1.14 -10.53
C PHE A 212 -14.80 0.49 -10.40
N VAL A 213 -14.20 0.13 -11.54
CA VAL A 213 -12.89 -0.53 -11.56
C VAL A 213 -11.80 0.39 -12.08
N ILE A 214 -10.70 0.46 -11.33
CA ILE A 214 -9.47 1.10 -11.76
C ILE A 214 -8.36 0.06 -11.85
N LYS A 215 -7.82 -0.15 -13.05
CA LYS A 215 -6.60 -0.94 -13.24
C LYS A 215 -5.39 -0.03 -13.17
N VAL A 216 -4.53 -0.27 -12.19
CA VAL A 216 -3.26 0.45 -12.03
C VAL A 216 -2.21 -0.26 -12.88
N PRO A 217 -1.66 0.39 -13.91
CA PRO A 217 -0.69 -0.25 -14.79
C PRO A 217 0.61 -0.55 -14.05
N SER A 218 1.25 -1.66 -14.39
CA SER A 218 2.60 -1.97 -13.93
C SER A 218 3.61 -0.97 -14.51
N LEU A 219 4.81 -0.89 -13.93
CA LEU A 219 5.85 0.02 -14.43
C LEU A 219 6.30 -0.36 -15.84
N SER A 220 6.25 -1.64 -16.20
CA SER A 220 6.55 -2.15 -17.54
C SER A 220 5.58 -1.66 -18.62
N GLU A 221 4.33 -1.39 -18.26
CA GLU A 221 3.28 -0.86 -19.14
C GLU A 221 3.33 0.66 -19.31
N ARG A 222 4.14 1.35 -18.48
CA ARG A 222 4.32 2.81 -18.48
C ARG A 222 5.79 3.22 -18.50
N LYS A 223 6.57 2.65 -19.42
CA LYS A 223 8.01 2.86 -19.52
C LYS A 223 8.41 4.32 -19.66
N ASP A 224 7.60 5.14 -20.33
CA ASP A 224 7.84 6.58 -20.48
C ASP A 224 7.88 7.33 -19.15
N ASP A 225 7.27 6.75 -18.09
CA ASP A 225 7.24 7.35 -16.76
C ASP A 225 8.45 6.94 -15.90
N LEU A 226 9.26 5.98 -16.34
CA LEU A 226 10.34 5.37 -15.57
C LEU A 226 11.30 6.44 -15.02
N MET A 227 11.76 7.36 -15.87
CA MET A 227 12.68 8.41 -15.47
C MET A 227 12.06 9.45 -14.52
N ILE A 228 10.75 9.65 -14.60
CA ILE A 228 10.02 10.54 -13.71
C ILE A 228 9.98 9.92 -12.30
N PHE A 229 9.63 8.64 -12.19
CA PHE A 229 9.65 7.91 -10.92
C PHE A 229 11.06 7.79 -10.35
N ALA A 230 12.04 7.43 -11.19
CA ALA A 230 13.43 7.30 -10.77
C ALA A 230 13.98 8.63 -10.20
N SER A 231 13.72 9.75 -10.87
CA SER A 231 14.15 11.09 -10.42
C SER A 231 13.49 11.46 -9.09
N TYR A 232 12.19 11.18 -8.93
CA TYR A 232 11.49 11.44 -7.68
C TYR A 232 12.06 10.62 -6.50
N PHE A 233 12.26 9.31 -6.69
CA PHE A 233 12.81 8.47 -5.64
C PHE A 233 14.27 8.80 -5.32
N LEU A 234 15.05 9.23 -6.31
CA LEU A 234 16.41 9.72 -6.09
C LEU A 234 16.42 10.99 -5.22
N GLU A 235 15.52 11.94 -5.50
CA GLU A 235 15.37 13.15 -4.68
C GLU A 235 15.00 12.80 -3.24
N LYS A 236 14.01 11.93 -3.05
CA LYS A 236 13.62 11.42 -1.72
C LYS A 236 14.76 10.70 -0.99
N ALA A 237 15.54 9.88 -1.71
CA ALA A 237 16.69 9.22 -1.15
C ALA A 237 17.79 10.22 -0.75
N ASN A 238 18.05 11.25 -1.57
CA ASN A 238 18.99 12.32 -1.26
C ASN A 238 18.59 13.06 0.02
N GLU A 239 17.31 13.46 0.15
CA GLU A 239 16.79 14.09 1.36
C GLU A 239 16.99 13.21 2.59
N LYS A 240 16.52 11.96 2.52
CA LYS A 240 16.57 11.01 3.65
C LYS A 240 17.99 10.66 4.08
N LEU A 241 18.91 10.49 3.12
CA LEU A 241 20.29 10.08 3.36
C LEU A 241 21.25 11.26 3.46
N ARG A 242 20.77 12.50 3.32
CA ARG A 242 21.57 13.74 3.30
C ARG A 242 22.70 13.64 2.26
N LYS A 243 22.40 13.12 1.08
CA LYS A 243 23.31 12.98 -0.05
C LYS A 243 22.90 13.92 -1.19
N ASN A 244 23.78 14.10 -2.16
CA ASN A 244 23.52 14.91 -3.35
C ASN A 244 23.95 14.14 -4.60
N VAL A 245 23.29 13.02 -4.87
CA VAL A 245 23.48 12.25 -6.11
C VAL A 245 22.70 12.95 -7.21
N GLN A 246 23.38 13.29 -8.32
CA GLN A 246 22.84 14.19 -9.34
C GLN A 246 22.03 13.48 -10.44
N GLY A 247 22.05 12.16 -10.51
CA GLY A 247 21.32 11.43 -11.56
C GLY A 247 21.81 10.01 -11.76
N PHE A 248 21.37 9.44 -12.86
CA PHE A 248 21.69 8.08 -13.29
C PHE A 248 22.65 8.13 -14.47
N THR A 249 23.52 7.12 -14.61
CA THR A 249 24.34 6.91 -15.80
C THR A 249 23.50 6.20 -16.88
N GLU A 250 23.96 6.22 -18.15
CA GLU A 250 23.29 5.49 -19.24
C GLU A 250 23.20 3.98 -19.03
N ARG A 251 23.99 3.43 -18.10
CA ARG A 251 24.02 2.00 -17.76
C ARG A 251 23.18 1.66 -16.51
N ALA A 252 22.62 2.65 -15.84
CA ALA A 252 21.78 2.45 -14.66
C ALA A 252 20.32 2.25 -15.06
#